data_1ee1944536439ac063eb76000f13b668
#
_entry.id   1ee1944536439ac063eb76000f13b668
#
_cell.length_a   1.000
_cell.length_b   1.000
_cell.length_c   1.000
_cell.angle_alpha   90.00
_cell.angle_beta   90.00
_cell.angle_gamma   90.00
#
_symmetry.space_group_name_H-M   'P 1'
#
loop_
_entity.id
_entity.type
_entity.pdbx_description
1 polymer ?
#
loop_
_entity_poly.entity_id
_entity_poly.type
_entity_poly.pdbx_seq_one_letter_code
_entity_poly.pdbx_strand_id
1 'polypeptide(L)'
;MQATTFRTSQRSQHNKSRTYTYKADCTSCGGTAVVPFVPISGKDLYCSDCFTSRKNSGLLLKRLQNEEKEETYRNVFSSIDLMPTTRASIAKMGISDPTPIQEATIPFLQDGHDVIGQARTGSGKTLAFTIPIIEQSDPSVRSVQAIILAPTRELAIQIASVVKPLANRRSLNVGLVYGGHSLLPEKKLLHSGIQIVIGTPGRMLDHIRQGNLVPNNLKILVVDEADEMFDMGMAQDVEKIISATPDDRQTVLFSATLPNWVAKTAKKHLKNPKTVAVDADMHASPDIEHVIYEINKFDKLQALKTLISEQSGPTLVFGRTKHGVKKLAGQLADAGYQAEAIQGNLSQIARERV
;
A
#
# COMPACT_ATOMS: atom_id res chain seq x y z
N MET A 1 -17.49 -51.65 -15.58
CA MET A 1 -16.57 -52.20 -14.58
C MET A 1 -17.25 -52.17 -13.23
N GLN A 2 -17.49 -53.35 -12.62
CA GLN A 2 -18.21 -53.45 -11.35
C GLN A 2 -17.26 -53.16 -10.18
N ALA A 3 -17.62 -52.23 -9.34
CA ALA A 3 -16.89 -51.92 -8.10
C ALA A 3 -17.27 -52.96 -7.04
N THR A 4 -16.30 -53.83 -6.64
CA THR A 4 -16.51 -54.81 -5.58
C THR A 4 -16.25 -54.15 -4.22
N THR A 5 -17.29 -54.04 -3.42
CA THR A 5 -17.25 -53.40 -2.09
C THR A 5 -16.86 -54.44 -1.04
N PHE A 6 -15.66 -54.38 -0.46
CA PHE A 6 -15.29 -55.14 0.73
C PHE A 6 -15.28 -54.20 1.96
N ARG A 7 -16.08 -54.54 2.99
CA ARG A 7 -16.07 -53.86 4.29
C ARG A 7 -15.06 -54.51 5.23
N THR A 8 -13.97 -53.89 5.54
CA THR A 8 -13.07 -54.29 6.65
C THR A 8 -13.16 -53.29 7.80
N SER A 9 -13.58 -53.75 9.00
CA SER A 9 -13.60 -52.97 10.22
C SER A 9 -12.38 -53.30 11.06
N GLN A 10 -11.46 -52.38 11.24
CA GLN A 10 -10.45 -52.45 12.32
C GLN A 10 -10.91 -51.58 13.53
N ARG A 11 -10.97 -52.22 14.72
CA ARG A 11 -11.29 -51.57 15.98
C ARG A 11 -9.98 -51.11 16.64
N SER A 12 -9.75 -49.81 16.72
CA SER A 12 -8.80 -49.25 17.71
C SER A 12 -9.58 -48.56 18.82
N GLN A 13 -9.20 -48.92 20.07
CA GLN A 13 -9.78 -48.30 21.28
C GLN A 13 -9.11 -46.93 21.48
N HIS A 14 -9.75 -45.85 21.06
CA HIS A 14 -9.87 -44.53 21.67
C HIS A 14 -10.57 -43.58 20.69
N ASN A 15 -11.73 -43.15 21.11
CA ASN A 15 -12.65 -42.18 20.50
C ASN A 15 -13.15 -42.49 19.06
N LYS A 16 -14.43 -42.88 19.00
CA LYS A 16 -15.08 -43.48 17.82
C LYS A 16 -15.60 -42.45 16.83
N SER A 17 -14.83 -42.19 15.75
CA SER A 17 -15.42 -41.97 14.43
C SER A 17 -15.10 -43.15 13.55
N ARG A 18 -16.11 -43.86 13.05
CA ARG A 18 -15.93 -44.93 12.06
C ARG A 18 -15.50 -44.33 10.73
N THR A 19 -14.21 -44.40 10.42
CA THR A 19 -13.70 -44.01 9.09
C THR A 19 -13.89 -45.18 8.16
N TYR A 20 -14.80 -45.05 7.20
CA TYR A 20 -14.96 -46.04 6.11
C TYR A 20 -13.92 -45.76 5.04
N THR A 21 -13.25 -46.80 4.54
CA THR A 21 -12.32 -46.72 3.42
C THR A 21 -12.86 -47.53 2.24
N TYR A 22 -12.69 -47.03 1.04
CA TYR A 22 -13.14 -47.64 -0.21
C TYR A 22 -11.92 -47.98 -1.06
N LYS A 23 -11.99 -49.12 -1.79
CA LYS A 23 -10.96 -49.54 -2.72
C LYS A 23 -11.43 -49.34 -4.14
N ALA A 24 -10.57 -48.78 -4.98
CA ALA A 24 -10.80 -48.62 -6.41
C ALA A 24 -9.46 -48.69 -7.18
N ASP A 25 -9.52 -48.88 -8.48
CA ASP A 25 -8.31 -48.93 -9.30
C ASP A 25 -7.69 -47.52 -9.48
N CYS A 26 -6.38 -47.43 -9.35
CA CYS A 26 -5.62 -46.20 -9.59
C CYS A 26 -5.58 -45.91 -11.09
N THR A 27 -6.03 -44.71 -11.49
CA THR A 27 -6.06 -44.28 -12.90
C THR A 27 -4.66 -44.21 -13.53
N SER A 28 -3.61 -44.05 -12.74
CA SER A 28 -2.24 -43.86 -13.23
C SER A 28 -1.46 -45.18 -13.37
N CYS A 29 -1.54 -46.10 -12.40
CA CYS A 29 -0.73 -47.32 -12.38
C CYS A 29 -1.56 -48.61 -12.40
N GLY A 30 -2.90 -48.56 -12.38
CA GLY A 30 -3.77 -49.71 -12.31
C GLY A 30 -3.79 -50.42 -10.95
N GLY A 31 -2.97 -50.01 -10.00
CA GLY A 31 -2.91 -50.57 -8.65
C GLY A 31 -4.09 -50.14 -7.77
N THR A 32 -4.28 -50.77 -6.60
CA THR A 32 -5.39 -50.46 -5.69
C THR A 32 -5.17 -49.14 -4.95
N ALA A 33 -6.06 -48.20 -5.15
CA ALA A 33 -6.17 -46.96 -4.34
C ALA A 33 -7.15 -47.17 -3.18
N VAL A 34 -6.77 -46.74 -1.97
CA VAL A 34 -7.61 -46.79 -0.77
C VAL A 34 -7.96 -45.34 -0.39
N VAL A 35 -9.25 -45.01 -0.42
CA VAL A 35 -9.71 -43.60 -0.17
C VAL A 35 -10.79 -43.53 0.90
N PRO A 36 -10.89 -42.44 1.65
CA PRO A 36 -11.87 -42.26 2.74
C PRO A 36 -13.26 -41.79 2.27
N PHE A 37 -13.53 -41.83 0.97
CA PHE A 37 -14.77 -41.40 0.33
C PHE A 37 -15.23 -42.38 -0.74
N VAL A 38 -16.51 -42.32 -1.12
CA VAL A 38 -17.08 -43.17 -2.17
C VAL A 38 -16.53 -42.72 -3.53
N PRO A 39 -15.85 -43.60 -4.30
CA PRO A 39 -15.38 -43.29 -5.65
C PRO A 39 -16.55 -42.96 -6.58
N ILE A 40 -16.41 -41.88 -7.34
CA ILE A 40 -17.39 -41.44 -8.33
C ILE A 40 -16.96 -41.99 -9.70
N SER A 41 -17.85 -42.68 -10.40
CA SER A 41 -17.59 -43.22 -11.75
C SER A 41 -17.23 -42.08 -12.71
N GLY A 42 -16.12 -42.26 -13.47
CA GLY A 42 -15.62 -41.28 -14.44
C GLY A 42 -14.71 -40.19 -13.88
N LYS A 43 -14.38 -40.21 -12.56
CA LYS A 43 -13.36 -39.29 -11.97
C LYS A 43 -12.06 -40.08 -11.74
N ASP A 44 -10.95 -39.37 -12.05
CA ASP A 44 -9.61 -39.89 -11.80
C ASP A 44 -9.35 -40.12 -10.32
N LEU A 45 -8.75 -41.27 -9.99
CA LEU A 45 -8.44 -41.69 -8.64
C LEU A 45 -7.02 -42.26 -8.60
N TYR A 46 -6.24 -41.88 -7.60
CA TYR A 46 -4.82 -42.23 -7.51
C TYR A 46 -4.52 -42.94 -6.19
N CYS A 47 -3.65 -43.99 -6.24
CA CYS A 47 -3.07 -44.54 -5.01
C CYS A 47 -2.13 -43.53 -4.34
N SER A 48 -1.76 -43.79 -3.07
CA SER A 48 -0.90 -42.89 -2.28
C SER A 48 0.38 -42.50 -3.01
N ASP A 49 1.03 -43.46 -3.66
CA ASP A 49 2.32 -43.27 -4.33
C ASP A 49 2.17 -42.42 -5.60
N CYS A 50 1.18 -42.74 -6.44
CA CYS A 50 0.87 -41.94 -7.64
C CYS A 50 0.39 -40.54 -7.31
N PHE A 51 -0.39 -40.37 -6.25
CA PHE A 51 -0.84 -39.07 -5.75
C PHE A 51 0.34 -38.24 -5.26
N THR A 52 1.24 -38.83 -4.47
CA THR A 52 2.44 -38.15 -3.95
C THR A 52 3.40 -37.80 -5.08
N SER A 53 3.64 -38.70 -6.03
CA SER A 53 4.48 -38.43 -7.20
C SER A 53 3.92 -37.29 -8.04
N ARG A 54 2.61 -37.27 -8.31
CA ARG A 54 1.93 -36.21 -9.09
C ARG A 54 1.93 -34.86 -8.34
N LYS A 55 1.74 -34.87 -7.02
CA LYS A 55 1.85 -33.70 -6.17
C LYS A 55 3.26 -33.11 -6.19
N ASN A 56 4.28 -33.96 -6.08
CA ASN A 56 5.69 -33.57 -6.15
C ASN A 56 6.07 -33.01 -7.53
N SER A 57 5.60 -33.65 -8.62
CA SER A 57 5.79 -33.12 -9.98
C SER A 57 5.10 -31.77 -10.18
N GLY A 58 3.89 -31.59 -9.65
CA GLY A 58 3.19 -30.31 -9.69
C GLY A 58 3.88 -29.21 -8.87
N LEU A 59 4.49 -29.56 -7.74
CA LEU A 59 5.31 -28.65 -6.94
C LEU A 59 6.61 -28.27 -7.66
N LEU A 60 7.25 -29.26 -8.33
CA LEU A 60 8.45 -29.03 -9.14
C LEU A 60 8.17 -28.09 -10.32
N LEU A 61 7.08 -28.35 -11.08
CA LEU A 61 6.66 -27.47 -12.18
C LEU A 61 6.37 -26.03 -11.71
N LYS A 62 5.69 -25.87 -10.56
CA LYS A 62 5.47 -24.55 -9.97
C LYS A 62 6.77 -23.88 -9.56
N ARG A 63 7.75 -24.65 -9.07
CA ARG A 63 9.07 -24.16 -8.68
C ARG A 63 9.86 -23.67 -9.90
N LEU A 64 9.93 -24.48 -10.96
CA LEU A 64 10.56 -24.10 -12.23
C LEU A 64 9.90 -22.88 -12.88
N GLN A 65 8.56 -22.82 -12.90
CA GLN A 65 7.83 -21.63 -13.39
C GLN A 65 8.06 -20.38 -12.54
N ASN A 66 8.33 -20.52 -11.25
CA ASN A 66 8.70 -19.39 -10.40
C ASN A 66 10.16 -18.97 -10.65
N GLU A 67 11.08 -19.91 -10.82
CA GLU A 67 12.50 -19.63 -11.13
C GLU A 67 12.64 -18.91 -12.49
N GLU A 68 11.93 -19.35 -13.54
CA GLU A 68 11.88 -18.66 -14.84
C GLU A 68 11.30 -17.24 -14.72
N LYS A 69 10.29 -17.02 -13.87
CA LYS A 69 9.73 -15.70 -13.60
C LYS A 69 10.66 -14.80 -12.79
N GLU A 70 11.42 -15.38 -11.86
CA GLU A 70 12.43 -14.64 -11.09
C GLU A 70 13.56 -14.13 -11.99
N GLU A 71 13.99 -14.95 -12.95
CA GLU A 71 15.00 -14.54 -13.94
C GLU A 71 14.53 -13.41 -14.84
N THR A 72 13.25 -13.39 -15.20
CA THR A 72 12.62 -12.33 -16.01
C THR A 72 12.64 -10.96 -15.31
N TYR A 73 12.65 -10.92 -13.98
CA TYR A 73 12.62 -9.65 -13.22
C TYR A 73 13.98 -9.26 -12.61
N ARG A 74 15.05 -10.00 -12.92
CA ARG A 74 16.39 -9.78 -12.35
C ARG A 74 16.91 -8.36 -12.60
N ASN A 75 16.55 -7.75 -13.72
CA ASN A 75 16.99 -6.40 -14.13
C ASN A 75 16.15 -5.27 -13.51
N VAL A 76 15.01 -5.58 -12.86
CA VAL A 76 14.19 -4.55 -12.23
C VAL A 76 14.86 -4.07 -10.95
N PHE A 77 15.12 -2.77 -10.84
CA PHE A 77 15.87 -2.18 -9.73
C PHE A 77 17.22 -2.87 -9.50
N SER A 78 17.98 -3.09 -10.58
CA SER A 78 19.22 -3.86 -10.54
C SER A 78 20.32 -3.26 -9.65
N SER A 79 20.28 -1.93 -9.46
CA SER A 79 21.21 -1.19 -8.58
C SER A 79 20.94 -1.37 -7.08
N ILE A 80 19.77 -1.96 -6.71
CA ILE A 80 19.35 -2.12 -5.32
C ILE A 80 19.17 -3.61 -5.02
N ASP A 81 19.68 -4.07 -3.89
CA ASP A 81 19.44 -5.44 -3.43
C ASP A 81 18.02 -5.59 -2.88
N LEU A 82 17.19 -6.37 -3.58
CA LEU A 82 15.79 -6.57 -3.26
C LEU A 82 15.43 -8.05 -3.26
N MET A 83 14.50 -8.43 -2.39
CA MET A 83 13.90 -9.77 -2.45
C MET A 83 13.23 -10.04 -3.80
N PRO A 84 13.31 -11.27 -4.35
CA PRO A 84 12.68 -11.63 -5.63
C PRO A 84 11.17 -11.30 -5.68
N THR A 85 10.47 -11.49 -4.57
CA THR A 85 9.04 -11.16 -4.44
C THR A 85 8.76 -9.66 -4.57
N THR A 86 9.63 -8.81 -4.04
CA THR A 86 9.56 -7.34 -4.14
C THR A 86 9.82 -6.91 -5.57
N ARG A 87 10.88 -7.40 -6.22
CA ARG A 87 11.19 -7.14 -7.64
C ARG A 87 10.02 -7.51 -8.56
N ALA A 88 9.46 -8.69 -8.37
CA ALA A 88 8.31 -9.15 -9.15
C ALA A 88 7.05 -8.30 -8.93
N SER A 89 6.89 -7.70 -7.76
CA SER A 89 5.78 -6.76 -7.49
C SER A 89 5.98 -5.44 -8.20
N ILE A 90 7.18 -4.87 -8.16
CA ILE A 90 7.57 -3.62 -8.83
C ILE A 90 7.41 -3.78 -10.36
N ALA A 91 7.92 -4.88 -10.92
CA ALA A 91 7.77 -5.19 -12.35
C ALA A 91 6.30 -5.23 -12.80
N LYS A 92 5.40 -5.80 -11.99
CA LYS A 92 3.96 -5.82 -12.27
C LYS A 92 3.30 -4.45 -12.23
N MET A 93 3.91 -3.48 -11.58
CA MET A 93 3.47 -2.09 -11.61
C MET A 93 3.95 -1.35 -12.86
N GLY A 94 4.70 -2.03 -13.75
CA GLY A 94 5.26 -1.44 -14.98
C GLY A 94 6.51 -0.58 -14.72
N ILE A 95 7.17 -0.77 -13.56
CA ILE A 95 8.35 0.00 -13.17
C ILE A 95 9.59 -0.89 -13.33
N SER A 96 10.59 -0.41 -14.08
CA SER A 96 11.86 -1.11 -14.34
C SER A 96 13.00 -0.54 -13.49
N ASP A 97 13.11 0.78 -13.45
CA ASP A 97 14.26 1.49 -12.91
C ASP A 97 13.87 2.35 -11.70
N PRO A 98 14.76 2.46 -10.70
CA PRO A 98 14.52 3.33 -9.56
C PRO A 98 14.63 4.81 -9.97
N THR A 99 13.81 5.65 -9.37
CA THR A 99 13.98 7.10 -9.46
C THR A 99 15.18 7.55 -8.60
N PRO A 100 15.75 8.74 -8.84
CA PRO A 100 16.90 9.23 -8.08
C PRO A 100 16.70 9.22 -6.55
N ILE A 101 15.48 9.57 -6.06
CA ILE A 101 15.18 9.53 -4.63
C ILE A 101 15.13 8.09 -4.10
N GLN A 102 14.65 7.13 -4.89
CA GLN A 102 14.61 5.72 -4.51
C GLN A 102 16.03 5.14 -4.45
N GLU A 103 16.85 5.38 -5.45
CA GLU A 103 18.21 4.91 -5.51
C GLU A 103 19.06 5.45 -4.36
N ALA A 104 18.86 6.72 -4.00
CA ALA A 104 19.62 7.36 -2.93
C ALA A 104 19.12 7.01 -1.52
N THR A 105 17.83 6.65 -1.33
CA THR A 105 17.29 6.45 0.02
C THR A 105 17.10 5.00 0.41
N ILE A 106 16.74 4.11 -0.53
CA ILE A 106 16.43 2.70 -0.21
C ILE A 106 17.61 2.00 0.48
N PRO A 107 18.88 2.12 0.02
CA PRO A 107 20.01 1.46 0.70
C PRO A 107 20.15 1.90 2.16
N PHE A 108 20.07 3.20 2.46
CA PHE A 108 20.12 3.67 3.85
C PHE A 108 18.98 3.14 4.70
N LEU A 109 17.78 3.02 4.13
CA LEU A 109 16.62 2.48 4.85
C LEU A 109 16.74 0.97 5.06
N GLN A 110 17.33 0.23 4.14
CA GLN A 110 17.64 -1.20 4.31
C GLN A 110 18.68 -1.44 5.40
N ASP A 111 19.68 -0.56 5.51
CA ASP A 111 20.71 -0.57 6.56
C ASP A 111 20.18 -0.11 7.93
N GLY A 112 18.92 0.26 8.06
CA GLY A 112 18.29 0.67 9.31
C GLY A 112 18.57 2.12 9.73
N HIS A 113 19.12 2.96 8.86
CA HIS A 113 19.34 4.38 9.14
C HIS A 113 18.04 5.17 9.14
N ASP A 114 17.93 6.15 10.02
CA ASP A 114 16.94 7.21 9.88
C ASP A 114 17.26 8.07 8.66
N VAL A 115 16.23 8.49 7.94
CA VAL A 115 16.38 9.25 6.69
C VAL A 115 15.52 10.50 6.68
N ILE A 116 16.10 11.61 6.25
CA ILE A 116 15.41 12.82 5.83
C ILE A 116 15.52 12.90 4.31
N GLY A 117 14.40 12.69 3.60
CA GLY A 117 14.31 12.77 2.15
C GLY A 117 13.67 14.08 1.71
N GLN A 118 14.41 14.92 0.99
CA GLN A 118 13.87 16.13 0.38
C GLN A 118 13.68 15.90 -1.12
N ALA A 119 12.41 15.82 -1.55
CA ALA A 119 12.05 15.60 -2.95
C ALA A 119 10.63 16.05 -3.22
N ARG A 120 10.38 16.50 -4.46
CA ARG A 120 9.06 16.93 -4.94
C ARG A 120 8.00 15.83 -4.89
N THR A 121 6.72 16.22 -4.91
CA THR A 121 5.61 15.30 -5.18
C THR A 121 5.80 14.68 -6.59
N GLY A 122 5.51 13.39 -6.72
CA GLY A 122 5.71 12.66 -7.99
C GLY A 122 7.13 12.12 -8.22
N SER A 123 8.12 12.41 -7.36
CA SER A 123 9.49 11.89 -7.49
C SER A 123 9.65 10.39 -7.17
N GLY A 124 8.60 9.72 -6.71
CA GLY A 124 8.64 8.29 -6.37
C GLY A 124 8.90 7.97 -4.89
N LYS A 125 8.79 8.94 -3.98
CA LYS A 125 8.97 8.77 -2.51
C LYS A 125 8.21 7.58 -1.94
N THR A 126 6.98 7.36 -2.42
CA THR A 126 6.11 6.29 -1.91
C THR A 126 6.76 4.91 -2.02
N LEU A 127 7.37 4.58 -3.14
CA LEU A 127 8.12 3.32 -3.28
C LEU A 127 9.42 3.33 -2.47
N ALA A 128 10.07 4.48 -2.34
CA ALA A 128 11.32 4.60 -1.59
C ALA A 128 11.18 4.13 -0.13
N PHE A 129 10.08 4.47 0.54
CA PHE A 129 9.83 3.97 1.91
C PHE A 129 9.03 2.66 1.93
N THR A 130 8.20 2.39 0.93
CA THR A 130 7.39 1.15 0.91
C THR A 130 8.26 -0.09 0.79
N ILE A 131 9.27 -0.08 -0.07
CA ILE A 131 10.16 -1.23 -0.30
C ILE A 131 10.83 -1.70 1.01
N PRO A 132 11.53 -0.86 1.77
CA PRO A 132 12.13 -1.26 3.04
C PRO A 132 11.10 -1.74 4.07
N ILE A 133 9.93 -1.09 4.16
CA ILE A 133 8.84 -1.52 5.04
C ILE A 133 8.42 -2.96 4.72
N ILE A 134 8.21 -3.26 3.44
CA ILE A 134 7.78 -4.60 3.00
C ILE A 134 8.85 -5.65 3.28
N GLU A 135 10.12 -5.33 3.09
CA GLU A 135 11.22 -6.27 3.26
C GLU A 135 11.56 -6.54 4.73
N GLN A 136 11.42 -5.55 5.60
CA GLN A 136 11.71 -5.67 7.04
C GLN A 136 10.52 -6.17 7.87
N SER A 137 9.29 -6.14 7.31
CA SER A 137 8.10 -6.61 8.03
C SER A 137 7.99 -8.12 8.01
N ASP A 138 7.65 -8.69 9.18
CA ASP A 138 7.43 -10.13 9.38
C ASP A 138 5.93 -10.44 9.37
N PRO A 139 5.43 -11.22 8.38
CA PRO A 139 4.02 -11.58 8.29
C PRO A 139 3.54 -12.50 9.43
N SER A 140 4.44 -13.19 10.12
CA SER A 140 4.10 -14.05 11.27
C SER A 140 3.75 -13.26 12.52
N VAL A 141 4.25 -12.03 12.64
CA VAL A 141 4.01 -11.14 13.78
C VAL A 141 2.72 -10.36 13.57
N ARG A 142 1.67 -10.72 14.31
CA ARG A 142 0.32 -10.14 14.22
C ARG A 142 0.19 -8.83 15.02
N SER A 143 1.04 -7.87 14.75
CA SER A 143 1.04 -6.54 15.37
C SER A 143 1.54 -5.49 14.38
N VAL A 144 1.29 -4.23 14.69
CA VAL A 144 1.73 -3.12 13.85
C VAL A 144 3.24 -2.98 13.91
N GLN A 145 3.89 -3.08 12.75
CA GLN A 145 5.34 -2.99 12.54
C GLN A 145 5.74 -1.74 11.76
N ALA A 146 4.81 -1.19 10.98
CA ALA A 146 5.04 0.08 10.28
C ALA A 146 3.84 1.00 10.39
N ILE A 147 4.10 2.30 10.57
CA ILE A 147 3.13 3.38 10.51
C ILE A 147 3.57 4.36 9.44
N ILE A 148 2.64 4.77 8.56
CA ILE A 148 2.85 5.79 7.55
C ILE A 148 1.83 6.91 7.80
N LEU A 149 2.31 8.10 8.10
CA LEU A 149 1.51 9.31 8.28
C LEU A 149 1.45 10.09 6.96
N ALA A 150 0.24 10.50 6.58
CA ALA A 150 -0.03 11.35 5.43
C ALA A 150 -0.91 12.54 5.84
N PRO A 151 -0.72 13.76 5.29
CA PRO A 151 -1.48 14.95 5.68
C PRO A 151 -2.97 14.86 5.34
N THR A 152 -3.31 14.15 4.26
CA THR A 152 -4.68 14.06 3.77
C THR A 152 -5.15 12.61 3.63
N ARG A 153 -6.47 12.43 3.62
CA ARG A 153 -7.10 11.12 3.40
C ARG A 153 -6.79 10.58 2.00
N GLU A 154 -6.84 11.48 1.03
CA GLU A 154 -6.57 11.18 -0.37
C GLU A 154 -5.15 10.64 -0.55
N LEU A 155 -4.16 11.29 0.06
CA LEU A 155 -2.78 10.82 0.01
C LEU A 155 -2.63 9.48 0.75
N ALA A 156 -3.28 9.29 1.90
CA ALA A 156 -3.26 8.00 2.60
C ALA A 156 -3.84 6.86 1.73
N ILE A 157 -4.92 7.11 1.00
CA ILE A 157 -5.51 6.16 0.04
C ILE A 157 -4.55 5.90 -1.13
N GLN A 158 -3.92 6.95 -1.67
CA GLN A 158 -2.94 6.86 -2.75
C GLN A 158 -1.71 6.04 -2.32
N ILE A 159 -1.16 6.31 -1.14
CA ILE A 159 -0.06 5.51 -0.56
C ILE A 159 -0.50 4.05 -0.43
N ALA A 160 -1.70 3.79 0.10
CA ALA A 160 -2.19 2.43 0.26
C ALA A 160 -2.36 1.68 -1.07
N SER A 161 -2.68 2.37 -2.16
CA SER A 161 -2.76 1.76 -3.50
C SER A 161 -1.41 1.24 -4.00
N VAL A 162 -0.31 1.86 -3.56
CA VAL A 162 1.07 1.44 -3.85
C VAL A 162 1.53 0.33 -2.88
N VAL A 163 1.25 0.48 -1.59
CA VAL A 163 1.72 -0.45 -0.54
C VAL A 163 1.03 -1.81 -0.63
N LYS A 164 -0.30 -1.85 -0.83
CA LYS A 164 -1.09 -3.09 -0.82
C LYS A 164 -0.62 -4.15 -1.82
N PRO A 165 -0.33 -3.85 -3.09
CA PRO A 165 0.16 -4.87 -4.05
C PRO A 165 1.46 -5.53 -3.62
N LEU A 166 2.39 -4.75 -3.03
CA LEU A 166 3.66 -5.28 -2.52
C LEU A 166 3.43 -6.12 -1.24
N ALA A 167 2.65 -5.59 -0.30
CA ALA A 167 2.32 -6.23 0.97
C ALA A 167 1.63 -7.59 0.78
N ASN A 168 0.65 -7.67 -0.12
CA ASN A 168 -0.11 -8.88 -0.39
C ASN A 168 0.78 -10.06 -0.83
N ARG A 169 1.84 -9.80 -1.59
CA ARG A 169 2.79 -10.83 -2.01
C ARG A 169 3.63 -11.41 -0.88
N ARG A 170 3.76 -10.65 0.19
CA ARG A 170 4.46 -11.02 1.42
C ARG A 170 3.50 -11.48 2.52
N SER A 171 2.21 -11.62 2.21
CA SER A 171 1.15 -11.93 3.18
C SER A 171 1.08 -10.94 4.35
N LEU A 172 1.44 -9.69 4.09
CA LEU A 172 1.32 -8.58 5.04
C LEU A 172 -0.03 -7.89 4.88
N ASN A 173 -0.68 -7.60 5.99
CA ASN A 173 -1.97 -6.91 6.02
C ASN A 173 -1.76 -5.40 6.20
N VAL A 174 -2.49 -4.61 5.38
CA VAL A 174 -2.41 -3.15 5.36
C VAL A 174 -3.74 -2.56 5.79
N GLY A 175 -3.72 -1.69 6.80
CA GLY A 175 -4.88 -0.96 7.29
C GLY A 175 -4.82 0.52 6.97
N LEU A 176 -5.99 1.10 6.62
CA LEU A 176 -6.19 2.53 6.45
C LEU A 176 -6.95 3.11 7.63
N VAL A 177 -6.45 4.24 8.16
CA VAL A 177 -6.96 4.92 9.36
C VAL A 177 -7.01 6.43 9.10
N TYR A 178 -8.20 6.96 8.78
CA TYR A 178 -8.37 8.40 8.52
C TYR A 178 -9.74 8.91 8.94
N GLY A 179 -9.86 10.19 9.23
CA GLY A 179 -11.08 10.80 9.75
C GLY A 179 -12.23 10.86 8.73
N GLY A 180 -13.44 11.17 9.21
CA GLY A 180 -14.63 11.44 8.39
C GLY A 180 -15.60 10.27 8.23
N HIS A 181 -15.36 9.16 8.91
CA HIS A 181 -16.27 8.03 9.04
C HIS A 181 -16.18 7.40 10.43
N SER A 182 -16.99 6.40 10.70
CA SER A 182 -17.05 5.72 11.99
C SER A 182 -15.71 5.08 12.37
N LEU A 183 -15.38 5.12 13.66
CA LEU A 183 -14.20 4.45 14.24
C LEU A 183 -14.32 2.92 14.30
N LEU A 184 -15.54 2.38 14.32
CA LEU A 184 -15.77 0.95 14.57
C LEU A 184 -15.14 0.02 13.54
N PRO A 185 -15.24 0.28 12.21
CA PRO A 185 -14.56 -0.55 11.22
C PRO A 185 -13.04 -0.55 11.37
N GLU A 186 -12.45 0.62 11.64
CA GLU A 186 -11.00 0.76 11.84
C GLU A 186 -10.54 0.03 13.12
N LYS A 187 -11.31 0.12 14.21
CA LYS A 187 -11.04 -0.64 15.43
C LYS A 187 -10.99 -2.15 15.16
N LYS A 188 -11.97 -2.70 14.44
CA LYS A 188 -11.99 -4.12 14.06
C LYS A 188 -10.77 -4.48 13.20
N LEU A 189 -10.42 -3.61 12.25
CA LEU A 189 -9.25 -3.77 11.39
C LEU A 189 -7.95 -3.80 12.20
N LEU A 190 -7.74 -2.86 13.11
CA LEU A 190 -6.55 -2.79 13.97
C LEU A 190 -6.41 -4.04 14.86
N HIS A 191 -7.52 -4.56 15.40
CA HIS A 191 -7.52 -5.78 16.20
C HIS A 191 -7.38 -7.08 15.37
N SER A 192 -7.48 -7.04 14.05
CA SER A 192 -7.27 -8.24 13.21
C SER A 192 -5.81 -8.66 13.07
N GLY A 193 -4.87 -7.90 13.61
CA GLY A 193 -3.43 -8.18 13.56
C GLY A 193 -2.79 -7.74 12.26
N ILE A 194 -3.01 -6.47 11.89
CA ILE A 194 -2.38 -5.82 10.71
C ILE A 194 -0.93 -5.43 11.02
N GLN A 195 -0.07 -5.48 10.00
CA GLN A 195 1.36 -5.15 10.13
C GLN A 195 1.66 -3.71 9.71
N ILE A 196 0.94 -3.15 8.76
CA ILE A 196 1.20 -1.82 8.20
C ILE A 196 -0.05 -0.96 8.37
N VAL A 197 0.08 0.20 9.00
CA VAL A 197 -1.02 1.17 9.16
C VAL A 197 -0.67 2.45 8.43
N ILE A 198 -1.58 2.92 7.59
CA ILE A 198 -1.45 4.16 6.82
C ILE A 198 -2.58 5.09 7.25
N GLY A 199 -2.31 6.35 7.53
CA GLY A 199 -3.38 7.23 7.92
C GLY A 199 -3.01 8.68 8.18
N THR A 200 -4.02 9.46 8.60
CA THR A 200 -3.85 10.87 8.96
C THR A 200 -3.56 11.04 10.45
N PRO A 201 -2.73 12.03 10.84
CA PRO A 201 -2.25 12.17 12.21
C PRO A 201 -3.35 12.19 13.28
N GLY A 202 -4.38 13.01 13.12
CA GLY A 202 -5.44 13.14 14.13
C GLY A 202 -6.15 11.81 14.41
N ARG A 203 -6.56 11.06 13.36
CA ARG A 203 -7.24 9.77 13.53
C ARG A 203 -6.31 8.69 14.07
N MET A 204 -5.04 8.70 13.67
CA MET A 204 -4.03 7.79 14.19
C MET A 204 -3.85 7.99 15.70
N LEU A 205 -3.73 9.25 16.13
CA LEU A 205 -3.60 9.61 17.54
C LEU A 205 -4.84 9.24 18.36
N ASP A 206 -6.05 9.38 17.80
CA ASP A 206 -7.29 8.94 18.45
C ASP A 206 -7.27 7.43 18.73
N HIS A 207 -6.82 6.61 17.79
CA HIS A 207 -6.70 5.16 17.98
C HIS A 207 -5.60 4.79 18.99
N ILE A 208 -4.48 5.52 19.01
CA ILE A 208 -3.42 5.32 20.02
C ILE A 208 -3.96 5.64 21.41
N ARG A 209 -4.61 6.80 21.58
CA ARG A 209 -5.19 7.22 22.88
C ARG A 209 -6.26 6.26 23.42
N GLN A 210 -7.03 5.66 22.52
CA GLN A 210 -8.06 4.70 22.89
C GLN A 210 -7.52 3.27 23.07
N GLY A 211 -6.22 3.05 22.88
CA GLY A 211 -5.60 1.73 22.97
C GLY A 211 -5.99 0.75 21.84
N ASN A 212 -6.63 1.25 20.76
CA ASN A 212 -6.96 0.42 19.61
C ASN A 212 -5.73 0.16 18.72
N LEU A 213 -4.80 1.11 18.67
CA LEU A 213 -3.51 1.03 17.99
C LEU A 213 -2.41 1.03 19.04
N VAL A 214 -1.73 -0.11 19.20
CA VAL A 214 -0.63 -0.29 20.13
C VAL A 214 0.66 -0.46 19.35
N PRO A 215 1.55 0.56 19.31
CA PRO A 215 2.73 0.56 18.45
C PRO A 215 3.97 -0.08 19.09
N ASN A 216 3.82 -0.97 20.08
CA ASN A 216 4.95 -1.53 20.84
C ASN A 216 5.97 -2.33 20.02
N ASN A 217 5.55 -2.87 18.86
CA ASN A 217 6.40 -3.63 17.95
C ASN A 217 6.73 -2.84 16.67
N LEU A 218 6.58 -1.51 16.73
CA LEU A 218 6.84 -0.66 15.58
C LEU A 218 8.34 -0.64 15.25
N LYS A 219 8.65 -1.00 14.01
CA LYS A 219 10.02 -0.97 13.46
C LYS A 219 10.29 0.29 12.66
N ILE A 220 9.30 0.75 11.90
CA ILE A 220 9.46 1.89 10.98
C ILE A 220 8.28 2.86 11.14
N LEU A 221 8.62 4.14 11.31
CA LEU A 221 7.69 5.25 11.27
C LEU A 221 8.03 6.15 10.08
N VAL A 222 7.07 6.36 9.18
CA VAL A 222 7.21 7.28 8.05
C VAL A 222 6.29 8.48 8.26
N VAL A 223 6.84 9.68 8.06
CA VAL A 223 6.11 10.94 7.99
C VAL A 223 6.28 11.48 6.58
N ASP A 224 5.26 11.35 5.73
CA ASP A 224 5.30 11.82 4.34
C ASP A 224 4.61 13.17 4.20
N GLU A 225 5.18 14.08 3.41
CA GLU A 225 4.76 15.49 3.27
C GLU A 225 4.68 16.21 4.63
N ALA A 226 5.78 16.17 5.37
CA ALA A 226 5.86 16.75 6.72
C ALA A 226 5.61 18.27 6.75
N ASP A 227 6.03 19.00 5.71
CA ASP A 227 5.75 20.43 5.53
C ASP A 227 4.26 20.70 5.42
N GLU A 228 3.52 19.95 4.63
CA GLU A 228 2.07 20.06 4.50
C GLU A 228 1.35 19.78 5.84
N MET A 229 1.84 18.77 6.60
CA MET A 229 1.29 18.52 7.95
C MET A 229 1.50 19.69 8.89
N PHE A 230 2.61 20.40 8.77
CA PHE A 230 2.86 21.61 9.53
C PHE A 230 1.90 22.75 9.13
N ASP A 231 1.76 23.00 7.84
CA ASP A 231 0.90 24.06 7.31
C ASP A 231 -0.58 23.82 7.63
N MET A 232 -0.99 22.56 7.71
CA MET A 232 -2.33 22.14 8.14
C MET A 232 -2.53 22.12 9.67
N GLY A 233 -1.52 22.51 10.46
CA GLY A 233 -1.60 22.57 11.92
C GLY A 233 -1.53 21.23 12.65
N MET A 234 -1.06 20.17 12.00
CA MET A 234 -0.99 18.81 12.55
C MET A 234 0.33 18.49 13.28
N ALA A 235 1.26 19.45 13.35
CA ALA A 235 2.59 19.29 13.94
C ALA A 235 2.56 18.65 15.33
N GLN A 236 1.66 19.12 16.21
CA GLN A 236 1.53 18.60 17.57
C GLN A 236 1.05 17.15 17.61
N ASP A 237 0.15 16.76 16.72
CA ASP A 237 -0.37 15.38 16.67
C ASP A 237 0.71 14.43 16.14
N VAL A 238 1.48 14.84 15.14
CA VAL A 238 2.65 14.11 14.65
C VAL A 238 3.67 13.90 15.78
N GLU A 239 4.04 14.95 16.53
CA GLU A 239 4.96 14.81 17.66
C GLU A 239 4.46 13.87 18.74
N LYS A 240 3.15 13.91 19.08
CA LYS A 240 2.54 12.99 20.05
C LYS A 240 2.58 11.54 19.57
N ILE A 241 2.35 11.30 18.26
CA ILE A 241 2.45 9.96 17.68
C ILE A 241 3.90 9.46 17.75
N ILE A 242 4.87 10.28 17.33
CA ILE A 242 6.28 9.95 17.41
C ILE A 242 6.68 9.57 18.85
N SER A 243 6.24 10.36 19.84
CA SER A 243 6.54 10.13 21.27
C SER A 243 5.82 8.91 21.86
N ALA A 244 4.75 8.42 21.22
CA ALA A 244 4.02 7.22 21.63
C ALA A 244 4.57 5.91 21.02
N THR A 245 5.59 6.00 20.18
CA THR A 245 6.23 4.86 19.49
C THR A 245 7.58 4.53 20.14
N PRO A 246 8.08 3.27 20.04
CA PRO A 246 9.35 2.87 20.63
C PRO A 246 10.52 3.74 20.15
N ASP A 247 11.51 3.95 21.02
CA ASP A 247 12.69 4.76 20.66
C ASP A 247 13.64 4.05 19.71
N ASP A 248 13.67 2.73 19.68
CA ASP A 248 14.55 1.91 18.84
C ASP A 248 14.02 1.71 17.39
N ARG A 249 12.88 2.36 17.06
CA ARG A 249 12.38 2.37 15.68
C ARG A 249 13.30 3.13 14.74
N GLN A 250 13.20 2.81 13.45
CA GLN A 250 13.67 3.63 12.36
C GLN A 250 12.65 4.73 12.04
N THR A 251 13.10 5.96 11.81
CA THR A 251 12.22 7.10 11.48
C THR A 251 12.59 7.67 10.12
N VAL A 252 11.61 7.81 9.25
CA VAL A 252 11.74 8.31 7.89
C VAL A 252 10.88 9.55 7.73
N LEU A 253 11.48 10.66 7.32
CA LEU A 253 10.80 11.92 7.14
C LEU A 253 10.99 12.39 5.71
N PHE A 254 9.89 12.46 4.95
CA PHE A 254 9.86 13.04 3.62
C PHE A 254 9.17 14.39 3.62
N SER A 255 9.75 15.34 2.91
CA SER A 255 9.23 16.70 2.78
C SER A 255 9.70 17.31 1.47
N ALA A 256 8.91 18.20 0.87
CA ALA A 256 9.38 18.99 -0.26
C ALA A 256 10.28 20.14 0.23
N THR A 257 9.94 20.73 1.36
CA THR A 257 10.68 21.82 2.00
C THR A 257 11.12 21.43 3.42
N LEU A 258 12.11 22.10 3.97
CA LEU A 258 12.59 21.89 5.34
C LEU A 258 12.32 23.11 6.23
N PRO A 259 11.05 23.41 6.57
CA PRO A 259 10.74 24.50 7.48
C PRO A 259 11.30 24.20 8.88
N ASN A 260 11.45 25.27 9.70
CA ASN A 260 12.05 25.16 11.03
C ASN A 260 11.44 24.07 11.92
N TRP A 261 10.15 23.80 11.79
CA TRP A 261 9.50 22.73 12.56
C TRP A 261 10.01 21.35 12.12
N VAL A 262 10.08 21.07 10.82
CA VAL A 262 10.59 19.80 10.28
C VAL A 262 12.02 19.58 10.76
N ALA A 263 12.89 20.59 10.67
CA ALA A 263 14.27 20.52 11.14
C ALA A 263 14.36 20.28 12.67
N LYS A 264 13.52 20.94 13.47
CA LYS A 264 13.45 20.72 14.93
C LYS A 264 12.96 19.32 15.28
N THR A 265 11.90 18.83 14.62
CA THR A 265 11.35 17.50 14.82
C THR A 265 12.38 16.42 14.44
N ALA A 266 13.06 16.60 13.31
CA ALA A 266 14.14 15.72 12.90
C ALA A 266 15.27 15.68 13.94
N LYS A 267 15.75 16.84 14.39
CA LYS A 267 16.81 16.92 15.41
C LYS A 267 16.41 16.27 16.75
N LYS A 268 15.13 16.34 17.11
CA LYS A 268 14.61 15.83 18.38
C LYS A 268 14.40 14.32 18.38
N HIS A 269 13.95 13.76 17.25
CA HIS A 269 13.39 12.41 17.20
C HIS A 269 14.13 11.44 16.29
N LEU A 270 14.98 11.91 15.38
CA LEU A 270 15.76 11.06 14.48
C LEU A 270 17.16 10.82 15.05
N LYS A 271 17.69 9.62 14.85
CA LYS A 271 19.01 9.18 15.32
C LYS A 271 20.01 9.23 14.19
N ASN A 272 20.90 10.22 14.20
CA ASN A 272 21.96 10.41 13.20
C ASN A 272 21.45 10.21 11.75
N PRO A 273 20.39 10.95 11.32
CA PRO A 273 19.72 10.70 10.07
C PRO A 273 20.62 10.97 8.86
N LYS A 274 20.46 10.16 7.83
CA LYS A 274 21.01 10.44 6.49
C LYS A 274 20.10 11.43 5.79
N THR A 275 20.65 12.55 5.32
CA THR A 275 19.88 13.53 4.56
C THR A 275 20.14 13.33 3.08
N VAL A 276 19.07 13.11 2.33
CA VAL A 276 19.06 12.95 0.88
C VAL A 276 18.20 14.06 0.27
N ALA A 277 18.80 14.87 -0.57
CA ALA A 277 18.09 15.92 -1.33
C ALA A 277 18.24 15.59 -2.82
N VAL A 278 17.10 15.47 -3.49
CA VAL A 278 17.02 15.27 -4.94
C VAL A 278 16.21 16.41 -5.51
N ASP A 279 16.65 16.98 -6.64
CA ASP A 279 16.06 18.17 -7.26
C ASP A 279 16.22 19.45 -6.42
N ALA A 280 17.45 19.78 -6.03
CA ALA A 280 17.77 21.00 -5.28
C ALA A 280 17.33 22.30 -5.99
N ASP A 281 17.16 22.29 -7.30
CA ASP A 281 16.61 23.39 -8.10
C ASP A 281 15.08 23.33 -8.19
N MET A 282 14.42 23.60 -7.07
CA MET A 282 12.96 23.47 -6.89
C MET A 282 12.11 24.55 -7.58
N HIS A 283 12.68 25.41 -8.44
CA HIS A 283 12.00 26.63 -8.87
C HIS A 283 11.04 26.49 -10.06
N ALA A 284 11.13 25.43 -10.88
CA ALA A 284 10.10 25.09 -11.86
C ALA A 284 10.26 23.64 -12.34
N SER A 285 9.17 22.93 -12.62
CA SER A 285 9.23 21.75 -13.47
C SER A 285 9.52 22.24 -14.89
N PRO A 286 10.57 21.74 -15.56
CA PRO A 286 10.87 22.17 -16.95
C PRO A 286 9.76 21.82 -17.93
N ASP A 287 8.82 20.94 -17.53
CA ASP A 287 7.72 20.46 -18.37
C ASP A 287 6.39 21.22 -18.11
N ILE A 288 6.39 22.28 -17.30
CA ILE A 288 5.19 23.08 -17.02
C ILE A 288 5.36 24.48 -17.60
N GLU A 289 4.51 24.82 -18.57
CA GLU A 289 4.40 26.17 -19.08
C GLU A 289 3.56 27.03 -18.12
N HIS A 290 4.14 28.14 -17.66
CA HIS A 290 3.48 29.09 -16.77
C HIS A 290 3.02 30.32 -17.57
N VAL A 291 1.70 30.54 -17.61
CA VAL A 291 1.12 31.70 -18.33
C VAL A 291 0.32 32.53 -17.34
N ILE A 292 0.58 33.85 -17.31
CA ILE A 292 -0.14 34.81 -16.48
C ILE A 292 -1.04 35.66 -17.37
N TYR A 293 -2.34 35.67 -17.08
CA TYR A 293 -3.31 36.52 -17.76
C TYR A 293 -3.76 37.67 -16.83
N GLU A 294 -3.57 38.89 -17.25
CA GLU A 294 -4.10 40.06 -16.58
C GLU A 294 -5.49 40.39 -17.15
N ILE A 295 -6.53 40.20 -16.34
CA ILE A 295 -7.93 40.31 -16.77
C ILE A 295 -8.78 41.03 -15.72
N ASN A 296 -9.83 41.72 -16.19
CA ASN A 296 -10.81 42.33 -15.29
C ASN A 296 -11.62 41.27 -14.53
N LYS A 297 -12.07 41.63 -13.34
CA LYS A 297 -12.85 40.71 -12.48
C LYS A 297 -14.12 40.20 -13.18
N PHE A 298 -14.76 41.01 -14.01
CA PHE A 298 -16.01 40.65 -14.72
C PHE A 298 -15.78 39.71 -15.89
N ASP A 299 -14.58 39.69 -16.45
CA ASP A 299 -14.22 38.90 -17.64
C ASP A 299 -13.65 37.52 -17.30
N LYS A 300 -13.41 37.24 -15.99
CA LYS A 300 -12.77 35.98 -15.55
C LYS A 300 -13.49 34.71 -16.01
N LEU A 301 -14.83 34.71 -15.96
CA LEU A 301 -15.59 33.53 -16.39
C LEU A 301 -15.47 33.30 -17.91
N GLN A 302 -15.53 34.40 -18.70
CA GLN A 302 -15.40 34.30 -20.14
C GLN A 302 -13.98 33.89 -20.55
N ALA A 303 -12.96 34.47 -19.96
CA ALA A 303 -11.56 34.09 -20.18
C ALA A 303 -11.33 32.61 -19.82
N LEU A 304 -11.87 32.12 -18.71
CA LEU A 304 -11.78 30.71 -18.32
C LEU A 304 -12.44 29.81 -19.36
N LYS A 305 -13.63 30.17 -19.86
CA LYS A 305 -14.33 29.40 -20.91
C LYS A 305 -13.49 29.31 -22.19
N THR A 306 -12.89 30.42 -22.61
CA THR A 306 -11.98 30.46 -23.78
C THR A 306 -10.79 29.50 -23.55
N LEU A 307 -10.10 29.62 -22.41
CA LEU A 307 -8.98 28.75 -22.07
C LEU A 307 -9.34 27.27 -22.04
N ILE A 308 -10.49 26.91 -21.46
CA ILE A 308 -10.96 25.52 -21.44
C ILE A 308 -11.26 25.02 -22.86
N SER A 309 -11.82 25.87 -23.73
CA SER A 309 -12.14 25.47 -25.10
C SER A 309 -10.91 25.26 -25.99
N GLU A 310 -9.79 25.88 -25.65
CA GLU A 310 -8.51 25.74 -26.34
C GLU A 310 -7.69 24.52 -25.87
N GLN A 311 -8.06 23.92 -24.75
CA GLN A 311 -7.35 22.78 -24.18
C GLN A 311 -8.03 21.44 -24.56
N SER A 312 -7.20 20.44 -24.84
CA SER A 312 -7.65 19.05 -24.98
C SER A 312 -7.34 18.29 -23.69
N GLY A 313 -8.38 17.88 -22.95
CA GLY A 313 -8.19 17.07 -21.74
C GLY A 313 -8.80 17.66 -20.47
N PRO A 314 -8.62 17.02 -19.31
CA PRO A 314 -9.18 17.49 -18.06
C PRO A 314 -8.48 18.76 -17.57
N THR A 315 -9.27 19.72 -17.10
CA THR A 315 -8.80 21.01 -16.57
C THR A 315 -9.10 21.11 -15.08
N LEU A 316 -8.10 21.41 -14.26
CA LEU A 316 -8.26 21.65 -12.84
C LEU A 316 -8.24 23.16 -12.54
N VAL A 317 -9.34 23.68 -11.96
CA VAL A 317 -9.48 25.09 -11.62
C VAL A 317 -9.47 25.30 -10.12
N PHE A 318 -8.45 26.02 -9.61
CA PHE A 318 -8.38 26.38 -8.20
C PHE A 318 -9.13 27.69 -7.91
N GLY A 319 -10.03 27.64 -6.94
CA GLY A 319 -10.77 28.80 -6.48
C GLY A 319 -10.49 29.14 -5.01
N ARG A 320 -10.48 30.42 -4.68
CA ARG A 320 -10.14 30.90 -3.32
C ARG A 320 -11.12 30.49 -2.23
N THR A 321 -12.40 30.27 -2.57
CA THR A 321 -13.44 29.96 -1.58
C THR A 321 -14.32 28.80 -2.02
N LYS A 322 -14.77 27.98 -1.05
CA LYS A 322 -15.68 26.86 -1.29
C LYS A 322 -17.00 27.26 -1.97
N HIS A 323 -17.55 28.42 -1.63
CA HIS A 323 -18.76 28.94 -2.27
C HIS A 323 -18.49 29.41 -3.70
N GLY A 324 -17.34 30.06 -3.94
CA GLY A 324 -16.91 30.48 -5.27
C GLY A 324 -16.72 29.31 -6.22
N VAL A 325 -16.06 28.24 -5.76
CA VAL A 325 -15.85 27.01 -6.53
C VAL A 325 -17.17 26.34 -6.88
N LYS A 326 -18.11 26.23 -5.92
CA LYS A 326 -19.45 25.65 -6.18
C LYS A 326 -20.23 26.48 -7.20
N LYS A 327 -20.21 27.82 -7.07
CA LYS A 327 -20.86 28.74 -8.03
C LYS A 327 -20.26 28.61 -9.41
N LEU A 328 -18.92 28.57 -9.49
CA LEU A 328 -18.21 28.45 -10.76
C LEU A 328 -18.53 27.14 -11.49
N ALA A 329 -18.53 26.02 -10.77
CA ALA A 329 -18.91 24.73 -11.35
C ALA A 329 -20.34 24.73 -11.91
N GLY A 330 -21.30 25.35 -11.20
CA GLY A 330 -22.66 25.54 -11.71
C GLY A 330 -22.70 26.37 -13.00
N GLN A 331 -22.00 27.51 -13.03
CA GLN A 331 -21.92 28.38 -14.20
C GLN A 331 -21.27 27.70 -15.42
N LEU A 332 -20.31 26.82 -15.20
CA LEU A 332 -19.68 26.03 -16.27
C LEU A 332 -20.62 24.92 -16.75
N ALA A 333 -21.32 24.24 -15.82
CA ALA A 333 -22.30 23.21 -16.16
C ALA A 333 -23.49 23.80 -16.95
N ASP A 334 -24.00 24.96 -16.55
CA ASP A 334 -25.06 25.69 -17.29
C ASP A 334 -24.60 26.10 -18.70
N ALA A 335 -23.30 26.28 -18.88
CA ALA A 335 -22.70 26.58 -20.18
C ALA A 335 -22.33 25.32 -21.02
N GLY A 336 -22.71 24.12 -20.54
CA GLY A 336 -22.51 22.85 -21.26
C GLY A 336 -21.19 22.13 -20.97
N TYR A 337 -20.36 22.61 -20.04
CA TYR A 337 -19.14 21.92 -19.64
C TYR A 337 -19.44 20.83 -18.61
N GLN A 338 -18.74 19.70 -18.69
CA GLN A 338 -18.75 18.68 -17.62
C GLN A 338 -17.88 19.16 -16.45
N ALA A 339 -18.45 19.92 -15.52
CA ALA A 339 -17.74 20.53 -14.42
C ALA A 339 -18.36 20.16 -13.08
N GLU A 340 -17.53 19.66 -12.15
CA GLU A 340 -17.93 19.39 -10.78
C GLU A 340 -17.01 20.13 -9.79
N ALA A 341 -17.53 20.43 -8.59
CA ALA A 341 -16.79 21.14 -7.56
C ALA A 341 -16.30 20.20 -6.48
N ILE A 342 -14.99 20.18 -6.20
CA ILE A 342 -14.43 19.54 -5.01
C ILE A 342 -14.19 20.60 -3.93
N GLN A 343 -14.74 20.43 -2.74
CA GLN A 343 -14.57 21.38 -1.64
C GLN A 343 -14.85 20.73 -0.27
N GLY A 344 -14.37 21.38 0.81
CA GLY A 344 -14.35 20.81 2.16
C GLY A 344 -15.72 20.47 2.80
N ASN A 345 -16.85 20.97 2.27
CA ASN A 345 -18.17 20.62 2.78
C ASN A 345 -18.75 19.35 2.15
N LEU A 346 -18.11 18.77 1.14
CA LEU A 346 -18.53 17.49 0.57
C LEU A 346 -18.20 16.35 1.53
N SER A 347 -19.08 15.34 1.57
CA SER A 347 -18.75 14.07 2.22
C SER A 347 -17.57 13.40 1.52
N GLN A 348 -16.86 12.51 2.21
CA GLN A 348 -15.73 11.80 1.62
C GLN A 348 -16.17 11.00 0.37
N ILE A 349 -17.30 10.32 0.45
CA ILE A 349 -17.87 9.57 -0.71
C ILE A 349 -18.13 10.49 -1.91
N ALA A 350 -18.65 11.70 -1.66
CA ALA A 350 -18.88 12.68 -2.73
C ALA A 350 -17.57 13.19 -3.35
N ARG A 351 -16.52 13.40 -2.54
CA ARG A 351 -15.19 13.81 -3.03
C ARG A 351 -14.52 12.72 -3.87
N GLU A 352 -14.66 11.47 -3.46
CA GLU A 352 -14.11 10.32 -4.20
C GLU A 352 -14.84 10.06 -5.53
N ARG A 353 -16.13 10.45 -5.61
CA ARG A 353 -16.90 10.33 -6.84
C ARG A 353 -16.46 11.36 -7.90
N VAL A 354 -16.21 12.60 -7.48
CA VAL A 354 -15.72 13.68 -8.35
C VAL A 354 -14.28 13.40 -8.78
#